data_a37a34bda9b317fdb59205be42a2ef31
#
_entry.id   a37a34bda9b317fdb59205be42a2ef31
#
_cell.length_a   1.000
_cell.length_b   1.000
_cell.length_c   1.000
_cell.angle_alpha   90.00
_cell.angle_beta   90.00
_cell.angle_gamma   90.00
#
_symmetry.space_group_name_H-M   'P 1'
#
loop_
_entity.id
_entity.type
_entity.pdbx_description
1 polymer ?
#
loop_
_entity_poly.entity_id
_entity_poly.type
_entity_poly.pdbx_seq_one_letter_code
_entity_poly.pdbx_strand_id
1 'polypeptide(L)'
;MRFVFENRASLALIEKLRAADDMTPELMAEILDVICRRAPFQGRSAKLLRLKKLAEARAWTDAALVLIELELPLWQIRRIAYDSGEWHCALSSERELPDWLDQSIEARHPDLTLAILTAFVEATRATESSSASVPVASGKLNSDCIPLCCDNFA
;
A
#
# COMPACT_ATOMS: atom_id res chain seq x y z
N MET A 1 -18.41 11.93 2.02
CA MET A 1 -18.28 11.54 3.44
C MET A 1 -17.64 10.15 3.68
N ARG A 2 -17.71 9.23 2.75
CA ARG A 2 -17.09 7.89 2.89
C ARG A 2 -15.57 7.95 3.09
N PHE A 3 -14.86 8.76 2.32
CA PHE A 3 -13.41 8.91 2.35
C PHE A 3 -12.80 9.39 3.68
N VAL A 4 -13.51 10.24 4.42
CA VAL A 4 -13.00 10.78 5.70
C VAL A 4 -13.04 9.72 6.80
N PHE A 5 -14.04 8.85 6.79
CA PHE A 5 -14.18 7.76 7.77
C PHE A 5 -13.17 6.62 7.50
N GLU A 6 -12.93 6.28 6.23
CA GLU A 6 -11.95 5.27 5.84
C GLU A 6 -10.52 5.67 6.18
N ASN A 7 -10.17 6.92 5.96
CA ASN A 7 -8.84 7.45 6.32
C ASN A 7 -8.61 7.46 7.83
N ARG A 8 -9.65 7.77 8.63
CA ARG A 8 -9.56 7.74 10.08
C ARG A 8 -9.41 6.31 10.65
N ALA A 9 -10.12 5.33 10.08
CA ALA A 9 -9.99 3.92 10.46
C ALA A 9 -8.59 3.38 10.15
N SER A 10 -8.01 3.76 9.02
CA SER A 10 -6.64 3.37 8.64
C SER A 10 -5.58 3.99 9.55
N LEU A 11 -5.75 5.24 9.96
CA LEU A 11 -4.85 5.89 10.92
C LEU A 11 -4.87 5.20 12.28
N ALA A 12 -6.08 4.93 12.79
CA ALA A 12 -6.24 4.22 14.07
C ALA A 12 -5.61 2.80 14.00
N LEU A 13 -5.73 2.14 12.85
CA LEU A 13 -5.13 0.82 12.64
C LEU A 13 -3.59 0.91 12.63
N ILE A 14 -3.01 1.91 11.98
CA ILE A 14 -1.55 2.13 11.99
C ILE A 14 -1.04 2.37 13.42
N GLU A 15 -1.74 3.17 14.19
CA GLU A 15 -1.37 3.41 15.61
C GLU A 15 -1.42 2.13 16.44
N LYS A 16 -2.45 1.30 16.25
CA LYS A 16 -2.54 -0.01 16.89
C LYS A 16 -1.42 -0.95 16.49
N LEU A 17 -1.09 -1.02 15.19
CA LEU A 17 0.01 -1.84 14.68
C LEU A 17 1.36 -1.41 15.27
N ARG A 18 1.60 -0.11 15.39
CA ARG A 18 2.83 0.43 15.98
C ARG A 18 2.92 0.22 17.47
N ALA A 19 1.79 0.19 18.18
CA ALA A 19 1.72 0.00 19.62
C ALA A 19 1.68 -1.48 20.04
N ALA A 20 1.42 -2.40 19.12
CA ALA A 20 1.38 -3.83 19.41
C ALA A 20 2.80 -4.38 19.56
N ASP A 21 3.02 -5.24 20.54
CA ASP A 21 4.30 -5.95 20.70
C ASP A 21 4.38 -7.17 19.80
N ASP A 22 3.25 -7.88 19.62
CA ASP A 22 3.14 -9.11 18.84
C ASP A 22 1.87 -9.12 17.99
N MET A 23 1.91 -9.93 16.92
CA MET A 23 0.73 -10.15 16.09
C MET A 23 -0.30 -11.03 16.77
N THR A 24 -1.54 -10.56 16.86
CA THR A 24 -2.67 -11.29 17.46
C THR A 24 -3.74 -11.63 16.42
N PRO A 25 -4.54 -12.71 16.65
CA PRO A 25 -5.67 -13.05 15.78
C PRO A 25 -6.71 -11.92 15.65
N GLU A 26 -6.93 -11.18 16.75
CA GLU A 26 -7.88 -10.07 16.80
C GLU A 26 -7.40 -8.91 15.92
N LEU A 27 -6.12 -8.60 15.96
CA LEU A 27 -5.51 -7.56 15.14
C LEU A 27 -5.57 -7.93 13.65
N MET A 28 -5.30 -9.19 13.31
CA MET A 28 -5.45 -9.69 11.94
C MET A 28 -6.91 -9.63 11.47
N ALA A 29 -7.86 -9.99 12.32
CA ALA A 29 -9.28 -9.90 12.00
C ALA A 29 -9.72 -8.46 11.75
N GLU A 30 -9.22 -7.49 12.52
CA GLU A 30 -9.49 -6.07 12.32
C GLU A 30 -8.92 -5.57 10.96
N ILE A 31 -7.70 -5.97 10.62
CA ILE A 31 -7.09 -5.65 9.31
C ILE A 31 -7.95 -6.20 8.19
N LEU A 32 -8.36 -7.47 8.27
CA LEU A 32 -9.19 -8.12 7.26
C LEU A 32 -10.55 -7.44 7.13
N ASP A 33 -11.17 -7.03 8.23
CA ASP A 33 -12.46 -6.33 8.23
C ASP A 33 -12.36 -4.95 7.53
N VAL A 34 -11.31 -4.18 7.83
CA VAL A 34 -11.07 -2.89 7.17
C VAL A 34 -10.87 -3.08 5.67
N ILE A 35 -10.12 -4.10 5.25
CA ILE A 35 -9.84 -4.39 3.84
C ILE A 35 -11.08 -4.92 3.13
N CYS A 36 -11.83 -5.84 3.76
CA CYS A 36 -13.05 -6.42 3.20
C CYS A 36 -14.14 -5.37 2.92
N ARG A 37 -14.18 -4.31 3.69
CA ARG A 37 -15.12 -3.19 3.47
C ARG A 37 -14.78 -2.35 2.25
N ARG A 38 -13.53 -2.36 1.80
CA ARG A 38 -13.04 -1.49 0.72
C ARG A 38 -13.31 -2.02 -0.68
N ALA A 39 -13.24 -3.32 -0.88
CA ALA A 39 -13.34 -3.92 -2.21
C ALA A 39 -14.34 -5.07 -2.27
N PRO A 40 -15.28 -5.06 -3.21
CA PRO A 40 -16.04 -6.25 -3.53
C PRO A 40 -15.10 -7.31 -4.13
N PHE A 41 -15.05 -8.48 -3.50
CA PHE A 41 -14.11 -9.57 -3.80
C PHE A 41 -14.40 -10.34 -5.10
N GLN A 42 -14.97 -9.72 -6.10
CA GLN A 42 -15.23 -10.37 -7.39
C GLN A 42 -13.91 -10.75 -8.07
N GLY A 43 -13.70 -12.05 -8.26
CA GLY A 43 -12.54 -12.61 -8.96
C GLY A 43 -11.32 -12.93 -8.09
N ARG A 44 -11.37 -12.70 -6.78
CA ARG A 44 -10.23 -12.89 -5.85
C ARG A 44 -10.40 -14.07 -4.88
N SER A 45 -11.39 -14.93 -5.10
CA SER A 45 -11.80 -15.97 -4.16
C SER A 45 -10.69 -16.95 -3.73
N ALA A 46 -9.80 -17.36 -4.65
CA ALA A 46 -8.72 -18.28 -4.35
C ALA A 46 -7.65 -17.67 -3.43
N LYS A 47 -7.24 -16.42 -3.68
CA LYS A 47 -6.28 -15.70 -2.83
C LYS A 47 -6.88 -15.40 -1.45
N LEU A 48 -8.15 -15.04 -1.39
CA LEU A 48 -8.86 -14.81 -0.13
C LEU A 48 -8.98 -16.08 0.70
N LEU A 49 -9.25 -17.22 0.06
CA LEU A 49 -9.29 -18.52 0.74
C LEU A 49 -7.92 -18.89 1.30
N ARG A 50 -6.85 -18.66 0.52
CA ARG A 50 -5.47 -18.86 0.97
C ARG A 50 -5.16 -17.96 2.17
N LEU A 51 -5.53 -16.68 2.12
CA LEU A 51 -5.35 -15.73 3.21
C LEU A 51 -6.04 -16.20 4.50
N LYS A 52 -7.29 -16.65 4.42
CA LYS A 52 -8.02 -17.19 5.56
C LYS A 52 -7.33 -18.40 6.17
N LYS A 53 -6.88 -19.36 5.35
CA LYS A 53 -6.14 -20.53 5.83
C LYS A 53 -4.81 -20.15 6.52
N LEU A 54 -4.09 -19.17 5.99
CA LEU A 54 -2.85 -18.67 6.60
C LEU A 54 -3.13 -17.98 7.94
N ALA A 55 -4.20 -17.20 8.02
CA ALA A 55 -4.61 -16.56 9.26
C ALA A 55 -5.05 -17.59 10.32
N GLU A 56 -5.79 -18.63 9.96
CA GLU A 56 -6.18 -19.75 10.84
C GLU A 56 -4.94 -20.54 11.33
N ALA A 57 -3.96 -20.73 10.46
CA ALA A 57 -2.69 -21.38 10.78
C ALA A 57 -1.72 -20.48 11.57
N ARG A 58 -2.08 -19.24 11.84
CA ARG A 58 -1.23 -18.21 12.47
C ARG A 58 0.09 -17.94 11.72
N ALA A 59 0.09 -18.20 10.42
CA ALA A 59 1.19 -17.86 9.53
C ALA A 59 1.10 -16.36 9.13
N TRP A 60 1.35 -15.49 10.09
CA TRP A 60 1.07 -14.06 9.98
C TRP A 60 1.88 -13.37 8.89
N THR A 61 3.16 -13.68 8.77
CA THR A 61 4.04 -13.11 7.74
C THR A 61 3.57 -13.49 6.34
N ASP A 62 3.25 -14.77 6.13
CA ASP A 62 2.72 -15.24 4.85
C ASP A 62 1.36 -14.61 4.53
N ALA A 63 0.50 -14.45 5.54
CA ALA A 63 -0.78 -13.76 5.40
C ALA A 63 -0.58 -12.30 4.99
N ALA A 64 0.38 -11.59 5.59
CA ALA A 64 0.73 -10.22 5.23
C ALA A 64 1.21 -10.09 3.78
N LEU A 65 2.03 -11.03 3.32
CA LEU A 65 2.49 -11.07 1.92
C LEU A 65 1.34 -11.29 0.94
N VAL A 66 0.42 -12.20 1.26
CA VAL A 66 -0.79 -12.43 0.43
C VAL A 66 -1.70 -11.20 0.41
N LEU A 67 -1.80 -10.46 1.53
CA LEU A 67 -2.54 -9.19 1.57
C LEU A 67 -1.96 -8.15 0.60
N ILE A 68 -0.65 -8.00 0.56
CA ILE A 68 0.02 -7.09 -0.39
C ILE A 68 -0.31 -7.50 -1.83
N GLU A 69 -0.18 -8.77 -2.17
CA GLU A 69 -0.51 -9.27 -3.52
C GLU A 69 -1.99 -9.08 -3.90
N LEU A 70 -2.88 -9.14 -2.90
CA LEU A 70 -4.32 -9.03 -3.11
C LEU A 70 -4.77 -7.59 -3.33
N GLU A 71 -4.32 -6.68 -2.47
CA GLU A 71 -4.80 -5.30 -2.39
C GLU A 71 -3.90 -4.30 -3.12
N LEU A 72 -2.62 -4.62 -3.25
CA LEU A 72 -1.61 -3.77 -3.84
C LEU A 72 -0.86 -4.48 -4.98
N PRO A 73 -1.55 -4.90 -6.06
CA PRO A 73 -0.95 -5.73 -7.12
C PRO A 73 0.20 -5.02 -7.88
N LEU A 74 0.25 -3.69 -7.84
CA LEU A 74 1.32 -2.89 -8.45
C LEU A 74 2.47 -2.61 -7.50
N TRP A 75 2.30 -2.88 -6.20
CA TRP A 75 3.32 -2.67 -5.20
C TRP A 75 4.13 -3.94 -4.95
N GLN A 76 5.36 -3.75 -4.58
CA GLN A 76 6.27 -4.84 -4.22
C GLN A 76 7.12 -4.46 -3.01
N ILE A 77 7.57 -5.46 -2.29
CA ILE A 77 8.57 -5.27 -1.25
C ILE A 77 9.92 -4.99 -1.92
N ARG A 78 10.45 -3.82 -1.66
CA ARG A 78 11.80 -3.42 -2.13
C ARG A 78 12.88 -3.90 -1.20
N ARG A 79 12.64 -3.80 0.09
CA ARG A 79 13.62 -4.10 1.10
C ARG A 79 12.96 -4.62 2.37
N ILE A 80 13.54 -5.66 2.93
CA ILE A 80 13.37 -6.08 4.31
C ILE A 80 14.76 -6.16 4.91
N ALA A 81 14.99 -5.45 5.99
CA ALA A 81 16.26 -5.45 6.71
C ALA A 81 16.02 -5.41 8.21
N TYR A 82 16.92 -6.03 8.95
CA TYR A 82 16.95 -5.95 10.40
C TYR A 82 18.13 -5.09 10.82
N ASP A 83 17.87 -4.02 11.53
CA ASP A 83 18.90 -3.11 12.02
C ASP A 83 18.50 -2.52 13.36
N SER A 84 19.47 -2.44 14.27
CA SER A 84 19.31 -1.79 15.58
C SER A 84 18.16 -2.30 16.43
N GLY A 85 17.78 -3.59 16.28
CA GLY A 85 16.69 -4.21 17.03
C GLY A 85 15.32 -4.11 16.38
N GLU A 86 15.21 -3.54 15.18
CA GLU A 86 13.96 -3.36 14.45
C GLU A 86 14.04 -3.91 13.02
N TRP A 87 12.89 -4.39 12.54
CA TRP A 87 12.70 -4.72 11.13
C TRP A 87 12.26 -3.49 10.36
N HIS A 88 12.89 -3.26 9.23
CA HIS A 88 12.58 -2.21 8.27
C HIS A 88 11.95 -2.86 7.04
N CYS A 89 10.76 -2.46 6.68
CA CYS A 89 10.07 -2.92 5.48
C CYS A 89 9.79 -1.72 4.57
N ALA A 90 10.26 -1.79 3.34
CA ALA A 90 10.01 -0.79 2.31
C ALA A 90 9.16 -1.37 1.18
N LEU A 91 8.06 -0.70 0.86
CA LEU A 91 7.16 -0.99 -0.26
C LEU A 91 7.24 0.10 -1.31
N SER A 92 7.25 -0.28 -2.58
CA SER A 92 7.23 0.64 -3.71
C SER A 92 6.29 0.16 -4.81
N SER A 93 5.63 1.11 -5.47
CA SER A 93 4.86 0.88 -6.70
C SER A 93 5.70 1.03 -7.96
N GLU A 94 6.87 1.62 -7.88
CA GLU A 94 7.72 1.95 -9.01
C GLU A 94 8.89 0.96 -9.13
N ARG A 95 8.80 0.07 -10.11
CA ARG A 95 9.74 -1.05 -10.26
C ARG A 95 11.12 -0.66 -10.79
N GLU A 96 11.21 0.43 -11.55
CA GLU A 96 12.37 0.76 -12.38
C GLU A 96 13.15 1.99 -11.91
N LEU A 97 12.66 2.70 -10.88
CA LEU A 97 13.36 3.86 -10.37
C LEU A 97 14.53 3.46 -9.45
N PRO A 98 15.67 4.18 -9.55
CA PRO A 98 16.74 4.04 -8.59
C PRO A 98 16.28 4.46 -7.19
N ASP A 99 16.88 3.88 -6.14
CA ASP A 99 16.45 4.03 -4.74
C ASP A 99 16.35 5.51 -4.27
N TRP A 100 17.13 6.41 -4.85
CA TRP A 100 17.09 7.83 -4.52
C TRP A 100 15.96 8.63 -5.16
N LEU A 101 15.30 8.08 -6.19
CA LEU A 101 14.11 8.65 -6.83
C LEU A 101 12.82 7.92 -6.40
N ASP A 102 12.96 6.77 -5.78
CA ASP A 102 11.85 5.94 -5.39
C ASP A 102 11.16 6.51 -4.13
N GLN A 103 9.90 6.85 -4.25
CA GLN A 103 9.05 7.21 -3.12
C GLN A 103 8.54 5.93 -2.45
N SER A 104 9.45 5.18 -1.86
CA SER A 104 9.09 4.00 -1.09
C SER A 104 8.45 4.39 0.24
N ILE A 105 7.48 3.58 0.65
CA ILE A 105 6.89 3.67 1.98
C ILE A 105 7.67 2.75 2.90
N GLU A 106 8.25 3.29 3.94
CA GLU A 106 9.02 2.55 4.93
C GLU A 106 8.29 2.49 6.26
N ALA A 107 8.24 1.30 6.84
CA ALA A 107 7.80 1.08 8.20
C ALA A 107 8.84 0.31 9.00
N ARG A 108 8.85 0.54 10.31
CA ARG A 108 9.79 -0.08 11.26
C ARG A 108 9.02 -0.68 12.43
N HIS A 109 9.41 -1.86 12.85
CA HIS A 109 8.85 -2.51 14.03
C HIS A 109 9.79 -3.62 14.53
N PRO A 110 9.84 -3.90 15.86
CA PRO A 110 10.58 -5.04 16.40
C PRO A 110 10.09 -6.39 15.86
N ASP A 111 8.79 -6.52 15.55
CA ASP A 111 8.20 -7.69 14.89
C ASP A 111 8.14 -7.50 13.36
N LEU A 112 8.61 -8.50 12.61
CA LEU A 112 8.64 -8.46 11.14
C LEU A 112 7.24 -8.34 10.52
N THR A 113 6.29 -9.09 11.04
CA THR A 113 4.91 -9.08 10.50
C THR A 113 4.26 -7.72 10.68
N LEU A 114 4.45 -7.12 11.84
CA LEU A 114 3.92 -5.80 12.15
C LEU A 114 4.61 -4.69 11.32
N ALA A 115 5.91 -4.83 11.02
CA ALA A 115 6.60 -3.95 10.08
C ALA A 115 5.99 -4.02 8.66
N ILE A 116 5.76 -5.22 8.16
CA ILE A 116 5.15 -5.46 6.83
C ILE A 116 3.72 -4.91 6.80
N LEU A 117 2.90 -5.21 7.81
CA LEU A 117 1.50 -4.77 7.86
C LEU A 117 1.37 -3.25 8.03
N THR A 118 2.26 -2.61 8.78
CA THR A 118 2.29 -1.15 8.91
C THR A 118 2.62 -0.52 7.56
N ALA A 119 3.65 -0.99 6.86
CA ALA A 119 3.99 -0.53 5.52
C ALA A 119 2.82 -0.76 4.53
N PHE A 120 2.15 -1.91 4.61
CA PHE A 120 0.98 -2.23 3.80
C PHE A 120 -0.17 -1.24 4.01
N VAL A 121 -0.56 -0.94 5.25
CA VAL A 121 -1.65 0.00 5.53
C VAL A 121 -1.28 1.43 5.11
N GLU A 122 -0.04 1.83 5.28
CA GLU A 122 0.45 3.14 4.80
C GLU A 122 0.44 3.23 3.27
N ALA A 123 0.81 2.16 2.56
CA ALA A 123 0.76 2.08 1.10
C ALA A 123 -0.67 2.13 0.56
N THR A 124 -1.63 1.45 1.20
CA THR A 124 -3.04 1.54 0.81
C THR A 124 -3.58 2.96 0.93
N ARG A 125 -3.21 3.69 1.98
CA ARG A 125 -3.57 5.11 2.14
C ARG A 125 -2.97 6.01 1.07
N ALA A 126 -1.70 5.80 0.73
CA ALA A 126 -1.03 6.58 -0.31
C ALA A 126 -1.70 6.39 -1.67
N THR A 127 -2.09 5.16 -2.00
CA THR A 127 -2.81 4.84 -3.23
C THR A 127 -4.18 5.53 -3.30
N GLU A 128 -4.91 5.57 -2.21
CA GLU A 128 -6.20 6.27 -2.12
C GLU A 128 -6.06 7.79 -2.31
N SER A 129 -5.03 8.39 -1.71
CA SER A 129 -4.75 9.82 -1.83
C SER A 129 -4.37 10.22 -3.26
N SER A 130 -3.65 9.36 -3.97
CA SER A 130 -3.26 9.59 -5.37
C SER A 130 -4.44 9.51 -6.33
N SER A 131 -5.41 8.63 -6.08
CA SER A 131 -6.60 8.50 -6.92
C SER A 131 -7.59 9.66 -6.76
N ALA A 132 -7.53 10.41 -5.66
CA ALA A 132 -8.38 11.57 -5.40
C ALA A 132 -7.87 12.88 -6.07
N SER A 133 -6.66 12.88 -6.61
CA SER A 133 -5.98 14.07 -7.16
C SER A 133 -5.84 14.05 -8.67
N VAL A 134 -6.85 13.60 -9.43
CA VAL A 134 -6.92 13.89 -10.86
C VAL A 134 -7.74 15.14 -11.03
N PRO A 135 -7.14 16.34 -11.20
CA PRO A 135 -7.88 17.48 -11.73
C PRO A 135 -8.22 17.12 -13.17
N VAL A 136 -9.48 16.89 -13.47
CA VAL A 136 -9.98 16.92 -14.84
C VAL A 136 -9.81 18.36 -15.31
N ALA A 137 -8.65 18.66 -15.86
CA ALA A 137 -8.46 19.84 -16.65
C ALA A 137 -9.29 19.64 -17.94
N SER A 138 -10.54 20.10 -17.92
CA SER A 138 -11.29 20.39 -19.14
C SER A 138 -10.60 21.56 -19.85
N GLY A 139 -9.44 21.28 -20.42
CA GLY A 139 -8.77 22.14 -21.36
C GLY A 139 -9.58 22.16 -22.64
N LYS A 140 -10.37 23.21 -22.85
CA LYS A 140 -10.77 23.58 -24.21
C LYS A 140 -9.49 23.68 -25.04
N LEU A 141 -9.35 22.79 -26.00
CA LEU A 141 -8.37 22.88 -27.07
C LEU A 141 -8.63 24.18 -27.84
N ASN A 142 -7.94 25.23 -27.48
CA ASN A 142 -7.73 26.33 -28.38
C ASN A 142 -6.73 25.86 -29.42
N SER A 143 -7.23 25.81 -30.67
CA SER A 143 -6.47 25.45 -31.88
C SER A 143 -5.51 26.57 -32.30
N ASP A 144 -4.63 27.02 -31.45
CA ASP A 144 -3.52 27.89 -31.81
C ASP A 144 -2.18 27.34 -31.28
N CYS A 145 -1.90 26.07 -31.65
CA CYS A 145 -0.54 25.58 -31.61
C CYS A 145 0.17 26.01 -32.89
N ILE A 146 0.84 27.16 -32.84
CA ILE A 146 1.86 27.50 -33.84
C ILE A 146 3.01 26.50 -33.68
N PRO A 147 3.31 25.68 -34.71
CA PRO A 147 4.48 24.81 -34.63
C PRO A 147 5.72 25.70 -34.65
N LEU A 148 6.42 25.74 -33.53
CA LEU A 148 7.79 26.25 -33.50
C LEU A 148 8.66 25.28 -34.29
N CYS A 149 8.85 25.56 -35.58
CA CYS A 149 9.87 24.94 -36.39
C CYS A 149 11.24 25.35 -35.83
N CYS A 150 11.94 24.42 -35.20
CA CYS A 150 13.35 24.55 -34.96
C CYS A 150 14.14 24.28 -36.23
N ASP A 151 14.08 25.24 -37.16
CA ASP A 151 15.04 25.32 -38.26
C ASP A 151 16.19 26.24 -37.83
N ASN A 152 17.17 25.70 -37.16
CA ASN A 152 18.49 26.29 -37.06
C ASN A 152 19.51 25.25 -36.61
N PHE A 153 19.87 24.36 -37.53
CA PHE A 153 21.20 23.74 -37.54
C PHE A 153 21.72 23.84 -38.98
N ALA A 154 22.38 24.92 -39.23
CA ALA A 154 23.36 25.01 -40.29
C ALA A 154 24.74 24.94 -39.69
#